data_01d35737fe007f04b1ce0f985f8be0ce
#
_entry.id   01d35737fe007f04b1ce0f985f8be0ce
#
_cell.length_a   1.000
_cell.length_b   1.000
_cell.length_c   1.000
_cell.angle_alpha   90.00
_cell.angle_beta   90.00
_cell.angle_gamma   90.00
#
_symmetry.space_group_name_H-M   'P 1'
#
loop_
_entity.id
_entity.type
_entity.pdbx_description
1 polymer ?
#
loop_
_entity_poly.entity_id
_entity_poly.type
_entity_poly.pdbx_seq_one_letter_code
_entity_poly.pdbx_strand_id
1 'polypeptide(L)'
;VTNKDLLALFNKKNTRKKRNSDNPQSISRANRGMDFENDINISNDWYRENNLCSILKRTTPIKVLKMDSKEKRITSAVFEKQSTADYNGVFRGRYIDFEAKSTMLKSSLPLDKIKMHQVKHLKEVIKHGGIAFYLINFSVRSEIYLIDCTCLFNHIESTQCKSISYDFVKTNGHLVNLKYVPRIDYLEVIKTVYF
;
A
#
# COMPACT_ATOMS: atom_id res chain seq x y z
N VAL A 1 11.17 -21.40 -5.80
CA VAL A 1 10.32 -20.72 -6.81
C VAL A 1 11.10 -19.54 -7.38
N THR A 2 11.35 -19.55 -8.67
CA THR A 2 12.17 -18.51 -9.30
C THR A 2 11.35 -17.25 -9.57
N ASN A 3 12.02 -16.10 -9.68
CA ASN A 3 11.40 -14.81 -10.04
C ASN A 3 10.56 -14.88 -11.35
N LYS A 4 10.79 -15.91 -12.20
CA LYS A 4 10.03 -16.16 -13.43
C LYS A 4 8.62 -16.69 -13.15
N ASP A 5 8.44 -17.50 -12.11
CA ASP A 5 7.17 -18.13 -11.78
C ASP A 5 6.17 -17.12 -11.19
N LEU A 6 6.69 -16.18 -10.39
CA LEU A 6 5.92 -15.02 -9.90
C LEU A 6 5.47 -14.11 -11.05
N LEU A 7 6.35 -13.82 -11.99
CA LEU A 7 6.02 -13.02 -13.18
C LEU A 7 4.91 -13.68 -14.02
N ALA A 8 4.91 -15.02 -14.14
CA ALA A 8 3.89 -15.74 -14.87
C ALA A 8 2.50 -15.66 -14.22
N LEU A 9 2.42 -15.70 -12.87
CA LEU A 9 1.17 -15.56 -12.12
C LEU A 9 0.55 -14.16 -12.28
N PHE A 10 1.39 -13.11 -12.30
CA PHE A 10 0.92 -11.73 -12.45
C PHE A 10 0.63 -11.35 -13.91
N ASN A 11 1.36 -11.89 -14.89
CA ASN A 11 1.18 -11.56 -16.31
C ASN A 11 -0.03 -12.24 -16.96
N LYS A 12 -0.49 -13.40 -16.49
CA LYS A 12 -1.66 -14.11 -17.04
C LYS A 12 -2.99 -13.33 -16.99
N LYS A 13 -3.04 -12.15 -16.32
CA LYS A 13 -4.27 -11.37 -16.13
C LYS A 13 -4.33 -9.99 -16.79
N ASN A 14 -3.28 -9.52 -17.44
CA ASN A 14 -3.28 -8.16 -18.00
C ASN A 14 -3.90 -8.01 -19.40
N THR A 15 -4.54 -9.05 -19.95
CA THR A 15 -5.16 -9.03 -21.29
C THR A 15 -6.65 -8.72 -21.30
N ARG A 16 -7.26 -8.19 -20.24
CA ARG A 16 -8.64 -7.74 -20.27
C ARG A 16 -8.74 -6.26 -20.67
N LYS A 17 -9.39 -6.04 -21.83
CA LYS A 17 -9.75 -4.74 -22.44
C LYS A 17 -10.23 -3.71 -21.40
N LYS A 18 -9.70 -2.47 -21.49
CA LYS A 18 -10.29 -1.28 -20.89
C LYS A 18 -11.76 -1.17 -21.30
N ARG A 19 -12.67 -1.35 -20.38
CA ARG A 19 -14.05 -0.88 -20.51
C ARG A 19 -14.09 0.50 -19.88
N ASN A 20 -14.36 1.51 -20.69
CA ASN A 20 -14.82 2.83 -20.22
C ASN A 20 -16.13 2.60 -19.47
N SER A 21 -16.15 2.92 -18.20
CA SER A 21 -17.39 2.95 -17.44
C SER A 21 -17.39 4.19 -16.55
N ASP A 22 -18.07 5.23 -17.02
CA ASP A 22 -18.59 6.31 -16.18
C ASP A 22 -19.76 5.77 -15.34
N ASN A 23 -19.46 4.82 -14.44
CA ASN A 23 -20.45 4.26 -13.55
C ASN A 23 -20.31 4.93 -12.18
N PRO A 24 -21.39 5.49 -11.58
CA PRO A 24 -21.38 6.10 -10.25
C PRO A 24 -20.74 5.22 -9.15
N GLN A 25 -20.85 3.88 -9.32
CA GLN A 25 -20.18 2.92 -8.41
C GLN A 25 -18.64 2.93 -8.50
N SER A 26 -18.04 3.37 -9.63
CA SER A 26 -16.58 3.49 -9.77
C SER A 26 -16.03 4.69 -9.01
N ILE A 27 -16.74 5.80 -9.02
CA ILE A 27 -16.41 7.03 -8.28
C ILE A 27 -16.44 6.76 -6.76
N SER A 28 -17.47 6.08 -6.29
CA SER A 28 -17.61 5.70 -4.88
C SER A 28 -16.51 4.74 -4.38
N ARG A 29 -15.95 3.90 -5.25
CA ARG A 29 -14.82 3.00 -4.92
C ARG A 29 -13.49 3.73 -4.86
N ALA A 30 -13.25 4.66 -5.79
CA ALA A 30 -12.06 5.49 -5.81
C ALA A 30 -11.99 6.38 -4.56
N ASN A 31 -13.09 7.04 -4.19
CA ASN A 31 -13.15 7.91 -3.02
C ASN A 31 -12.82 7.19 -1.71
N ARG A 32 -13.26 5.95 -1.51
CA ARG A 32 -12.96 5.18 -0.29
C ARG A 32 -11.51 4.72 -0.15
N GLY A 33 -10.83 4.47 -1.27
CA GLY A 33 -9.39 4.28 -1.27
C GLY A 33 -8.66 5.56 -0.85
N MET A 34 -9.13 6.71 -1.35
CA MET A 34 -8.63 8.03 -0.96
C MET A 34 -8.93 8.35 0.50
N ASP A 35 -10.09 7.96 1.04
CA ASP A 35 -10.43 8.12 2.46
C ASP A 35 -9.45 7.34 3.35
N PHE A 36 -9.12 6.09 2.99
CA PHE A 36 -8.17 5.28 3.74
C PHE A 36 -6.74 5.86 3.71
N GLU A 37 -6.27 6.27 2.55
CA GLU A 37 -4.98 6.95 2.43
C GLU A 37 -4.96 8.30 3.17
N ASN A 38 -6.08 9.03 3.15
CA ASN A 38 -6.20 10.28 3.91
C ASN A 38 -6.13 10.05 5.43
N ASP A 39 -6.80 9.00 5.94
CA ASP A 39 -6.72 8.62 7.34
C ASP A 39 -5.28 8.22 7.77
N ILE A 40 -4.53 7.56 6.88
CA ILE A 40 -3.10 7.27 7.10
C ILE A 40 -2.28 8.58 7.12
N ASN A 41 -2.55 9.51 6.19
CA ASN A 41 -1.84 10.79 6.14
C ASN A 41 -2.05 11.61 7.42
N ILE A 42 -3.30 11.71 7.90
CA ILE A 42 -3.65 12.37 9.18
C ILE A 42 -2.88 11.72 10.34
N SER A 43 -2.80 10.38 10.38
CA SER A 43 -2.07 9.66 11.41
C SER A 43 -0.56 9.94 11.34
N ASN A 44 0.01 9.98 10.12
CA ASN A 44 1.42 10.28 9.90
C ASN A 44 1.77 11.72 10.29
N ASP A 45 0.90 12.68 9.97
CA ASP A 45 1.08 14.07 10.37
C ASP A 45 1.10 14.19 11.89
N TRP A 46 0.14 13.57 12.57
CA TRP A 46 0.10 13.53 14.03
C TRP A 46 1.35 12.88 14.64
N TYR A 47 1.83 11.75 14.10
CA TYR A 47 3.06 11.11 14.58
C TYR A 47 4.28 12.03 14.45
N ARG A 48 4.39 12.76 13.34
CA ARG A 48 5.50 13.72 13.14
C ARG A 48 5.43 14.91 14.07
N GLU A 49 4.25 15.51 14.25
CA GLU A 49 4.01 16.63 15.16
C GLU A 49 4.33 16.27 16.61
N ASN A 50 4.12 15.01 17.00
CA ASN A 50 4.44 14.49 18.32
C ASN A 50 5.84 13.85 18.41
N ASN A 51 6.69 14.02 17.40
CA ASN A 51 8.07 13.52 17.37
C ASN A 51 8.18 11.99 17.58
N LEU A 52 7.18 11.22 17.14
CA LEU A 52 7.16 9.76 17.32
C LEU A 52 7.88 9.04 16.18
N CYS A 53 7.70 9.48 14.93
CA CYS A 53 8.37 8.95 13.75
C CYS A 53 8.36 9.97 12.61
N SER A 54 9.11 9.68 11.54
CA SER A 54 9.08 10.45 10.30
C SER A 54 8.66 9.54 9.16
N ILE A 55 7.35 9.47 8.91
CA ILE A 55 6.76 8.67 7.83
C ILE A 55 5.94 9.62 6.94
N LEU A 56 6.14 9.49 5.63
CA LEU A 56 5.52 10.37 4.63
C LEU A 56 4.90 9.54 3.49
N LYS A 57 3.88 10.11 2.87
CA LYS A 57 3.39 9.59 1.59
C LYS A 57 4.46 9.81 0.52
N ARG A 58 4.79 8.76 -0.21
CA ARG A 58 5.75 8.83 -1.31
C ARG A 58 5.13 9.56 -2.50
N THR A 59 5.84 10.54 -3.02
CA THR A 59 5.44 11.26 -4.23
C THR A 59 5.75 10.42 -5.47
N THR A 60 4.83 10.42 -6.44
CA THR A 60 5.11 9.82 -7.75
C THR A 60 6.00 10.77 -8.58
N PRO A 61 7.19 10.35 -9.03
CA PRO A 61 8.08 11.20 -9.79
C PRO A 61 7.46 11.53 -11.17
N ILE A 62 7.46 12.83 -11.49
CA ILE A 62 7.00 13.33 -12.80
C ILE A 62 8.15 14.05 -13.50
N LYS A 63 8.26 13.85 -14.81
CA LYS A 63 9.12 14.64 -15.68
C LYS A 63 8.30 15.75 -16.30
N VAL A 64 8.67 17.00 -15.98
CA VAL A 64 8.03 18.18 -16.55
C VAL A 64 8.51 18.34 -17.99
N LEU A 65 7.58 18.42 -18.94
CA LEU A 65 7.85 18.64 -20.36
C LEU A 65 7.67 20.10 -20.74
N LYS A 66 6.64 20.77 -20.18
CA LYS A 66 6.38 22.19 -20.43
C LYS A 66 5.90 22.87 -19.14
N MET A 67 6.36 24.09 -18.94
CA MET A 67 5.96 24.96 -17.83
C MET A 67 5.62 26.34 -18.37
N ASP A 68 4.54 26.91 -17.86
CA ASP A 68 4.26 28.34 -18.05
C ASP A 68 5.02 29.13 -17.00
N SER A 69 6.03 29.87 -17.46
CA SER A 69 6.92 30.66 -16.58
C SER A 69 6.22 31.86 -15.97
N LYS A 70 5.16 32.39 -16.59
CA LYS A 70 4.42 33.55 -16.07
C LYS A 70 3.51 33.15 -14.92
N GLU A 71 2.78 32.05 -15.08
CA GLU A 71 1.84 31.56 -14.06
C GLU A 71 2.47 30.52 -13.11
N LYS A 72 3.75 30.17 -13.30
CA LYS A 72 4.47 29.12 -12.53
C LYS A 72 3.71 27.79 -12.49
N ARG A 73 2.99 27.44 -13.57
CA ARG A 73 2.21 26.22 -13.69
C ARG A 73 2.87 25.22 -14.65
N ILE A 74 2.81 23.95 -14.28
CA ILE A 74 3.18 22.84 -15.17
C ILE A 74 2.03 22.64 -16.17
N THR A 75 2.29 22.83 -17.46
CA THR A 75 1.30 22.66 -18.52
C THR A 75 1.36 21.28 -19.18
N SER A 76 2.49 20.57 -19.05
CA SER A 76 2.64 19.20 -19.53
C SER A 76 3.70 18.46 -18.71
N ALA A 77 3.34 17.25 -18.27
CA ALA A 77 4.24 16.34 -17.56
C ALA A 77 3.91 14.89 -17.89
N VAL A 78 4.88 14.00 -17.73
CA VAL A 78 4.71 12.55 -17.83
C VAL A 78 5.22 11.89 -16.56
N PHE A 79 4.66 10.73 -16.19
CA PHE A 79 5.22 9.94 -15.11
C PHE A 79 6.58 9.38 -15.53
N GLU A 80 7.61 9.64 -14.74
CA GLU A 80 8.97 9.18 -15.02
C GLU A 80 9.12 7.69 -14.65
N LYS A 81 8.57 7.31 -13.50
CA LYS A 81 8.58 5.93 -13.01
C LYS A 81 7.30 5.65 -12.24
N GLN A 82 6.96 4.38 -12.12
CA GLN A 82 5.88 3.94 -11.22
C GLN A 82 6.35 4.10 -9.78
N SER A 83 5.45 4.53 -8.88
CA SER A 83 5.72 4.56 -7.44
C SER A 83 6.05 3.16 -6.94
N THR A 84 7.09 3.04 -6.10
CA THR A 84 7.55 1.75 -5.58
C THR A 84 6.67 1.22 -4.44
N ALA A 85 6.29 2.10 -3.52
CA ALA A 85 5.31 1.86 -2.45
C ALA A 85 4.61 3.18 -2.12
N ASP A 86 3.55 3.15 -1.31
CA ASP A 86 2.75 4.34 -1.02
C ASP A 86 3.38 5.23 0.05
N TYR A 87 4.06 4.65 1.05
CA TYR A 87 4.59 5.33 2.21
C TYR A 87 5.99 4.86 2.57
N ASN A 88 6.83 5.80 3.00
CA ASN A 88 8.16 5.45 3.53
C ASN A 88 8.60 6.44 4.63
N GLY A 89 9.57 6.00 5.44
CA GLY A 89 10.11 6.84 6.47
C GLY A 89 11.06 6.12 7.42
N VAL A 90 11.21 6.69 8.62
CA VAL A 90 12.10 6.16 9.67
C VAL A 90 11.37 6.14 11.00
N PHE A 91 11.51 5.03 11.72
CA PHE A 91 11.08 4.87 13.09
C PHE A 91 12.13 4.13 13.91
N ARG A 92 12.55 4.69 15.06
CA ARG A 92 13.58 4.12 15.93
C ARG A 92 14.85 3.68 15.20
N GLY A 93 15.31 4.51 14.25
CA GLY A 93 16.53 4.24 13.47
C GLY A 93 16.38 3.21 12.34
N ARG A 94 15.22 2.57 12.16
CA ARG A 94 14.97 1.62 11.07
C ARG A 94 14.15 2.28 9.96
N TYR A 95 14.55 2.00 8.72
CA TYR A 95 13.78 2.39 7.53
C TYR A 95 12.50 1.57 7.45
N ILE A 96 11.40 2.25 7.16
CA ILE A 96 10.07 1.66 6.98
C ILE A 96 9.59 1.98 5.57
N ASP A 97 9.01 1.00 4.90
CA ASP A 97 8.34 1.15 3.61
C ASP A 97 7.09 0.29 3.57
N PHE A 98 5.94 0.86 3.19
CA PHE A 98 4.71 0.08 3.20
C PHE A 98 3.71 0.52 2.14
N GLU A 99 2.83 -0.38 1.85
CA GLU A 99 1.75 -0.25 0.88
C GLU A 99 0.39 -0.27 1.57
N ALA A 100 -0.52 0.60 1.16
CA ALA A 100 -1.89 0.65 1.65
C ALA A 100 -2.86 0.07 0.62
N LYS A 101 -3.68 -0.89 1.02
CA LYS A 101 -4.68 -1.51 0.14
C LYS A 101 -6.04 -1.54 0.82
N SER A 102 -7.09 -1.14 0.08
CA SER A 102 -8.47 -1.23 0.54
C SER A 102 -9.28 -2.16 -0.34
N THR A 103 -10.16 -2.94 0.27
CA THR A 103 -11.10 -3.83 -0.42
C THR A 103 -12.51 -3.71 0.17
N MET A 104 -13.51 -3.79 -0.72
CA MET A 104 -14.92 -3.89 -0.33
C MET A 104 -15.41 -5.34 -0.23
N LEU A 105 -14.56 -6.30 -0.62
CA LEU A 105 -14.91 -7.69 -0.46
C LEU A 105 -14.76 -8.09 1.01
N LYS A 106 -15.80 -8.71 1.57
CA LYS A 106 -15.80 -9.16 2.97
C LYS A 106 -14.79 -10.28 3.24
N SER A 107 -14.47 -11.07 2.22
CA SER A 107 -13.75 -12.33 2.37
C SER A 107 -12.36 -12.35 1.76
N SER A 108 -11.95 -11.32 1.00
CA SER A 108 -10.65 -11.37 0.32
C SER A 108 -10.14 -10.03 -0.20
N LEU A 109 -8.83 -9.96 -0.43
CA LEU A 109 -8.15 -8.93 -1.21
C LEU A 109 -7.69 -9.55 -2.56
N PRO A 110 -8.19 -9.08 -3.71
CA PRO A 110 -7.76 -9.57 -5.02
C PRO A 110 -6.27 -9.30 -5.30
N LEU A 111 -5.55 -10.29 -5.85
CA LEU A 111 -4.11 -10.15 -6.14
C LEU A 111 -3.78 -9.14 -7.24
N ASP A 112 -4.73 -8.77 -8.10
CA ASP A 112 -4.53 -7.73 -9.11
C ASP A 112 -4.28 -6.33 -8.49
N LYS A 113 -4.62 -6.15 -7.21
CA LYS A 113 -4.30 -4.95 -6.43
C LYS A 113 -2.84 -4.91 -5.97
N ILE A 114 -2.13 -6.04 -5.94
CA ILE A 114 -0.72 -6.13 -5.58
C ILE A 114 0.10 -6.07 -6.85
N LYS A 115 0.96 -5.06 -6.97
CA LYS A 115 1.75 -4.83 -8.18
C LYS A 115 3.15 -5.44 -8.03
N MET A 116 3.65 -6.11 -9.08
CA MET A 116 4.93 -6.81 -9.04
C MET A 116 6.11 -5.86 -8.76
N HIS A 117 6.09 -4.64 -9.27
CA HIS A 117 7.15 -3.67 -9.01
C HIS A 117 7.20 -3.25 -7.53
N GLN A 118 6.03 -3.17 -6.85
CA GLN A 118 5.93 -2.92 -5.41
C GLN A 118 6.49 -4.09 -4.61
N VAL A 119 6.12 -5.33 -4.99
CA VAL A 119 6.66 -6.56 -4.36
C VAL A 119 8.19 -6.62 -4.46
N LYS A 120 8.75 -6.35 -5.65
CA LYS A 120 10.21 -6.34 -5.85
C LYS A 120 10.89 -5.31 -4.94
N HIS A 121 10.36 -4.10 -4.90
CA HIS A 121 10.90 -3.03 -4.05
C HIS A 121 10.86 -3.40 -2.57
N LEU A 122 9.70 -3.87 -2.07
CA LEU A 122 9.56 -4.23 -0.66
C LEU A 122 10.46 -5.42 -0.27
N LYS A 123 10.69 -6.38 -1.17
CA LYS A 123 11.70 -7.44 -0.97
C LYS A 123 13.12 -6.89 -0.86
N GLU A 124 13.49 -5.88 -1.66
CA GLU A 124 14.79 -5.21 -1.54
C GLU A 124 14.92 -4.49 -0.20
N VAL A 125 13.87 -3.80 0.26
CA VAL A 125 13.86 -3.15 1.58
C VAL A 125 14.12 -4.15 2.70
N ILE A 126 13.43 -5.31 2.68
CA ILE A 126 13.62 -6.38 3.67
C ILE A 126 15.06 -6.93 3.63
N LYS A 127 15.57 -7.21 2.43
CA LYS A 127 16.92 -7.72 2.22
C LYS A 127 17.99 -6.84 2.85
N HIS A 128 17.76 -5.52 2.88
CA HIS A 128 18.67 -4.53 3.46
C HIS A 128 18.33 -4.15 4.91
N GLY A 129 17.50 -4.96 5.60
CA GLY A 129 17.19 -4.79 7.03
C GLY A 129 16.10 -3.76 7.35
N GLY A 130 15.44 -3.21 6.33
CA GLY A 130 14.27 -2.36 6.50
C GLY A 130 13.03 -3.14 6.95
N ILE A 131 12.04 -2.44 7.43
CA ILE A 131 10.71 -2.96 7.78
C ILE A 131 9.79 -2.75 6.58
N ALA A 132 9.13 -3.81 6.10
CA ALA A 132 8.17 -3.72 5.01
C ALA A 132 6.88 -4.48 5.34
N PHE A 133 5.73 -3.82 5.15
CA PHE A 133 4.42 -4.40 5.45
C PHE A 133 3.33 -3.86 4.51
N TYR A 134 2.17 -4.49 4.54
CA TYR A 134 0.93 -3.97 3.97
C TYR A 134 -0.02 -3.54 5.09
N LEU A 135 -0.68 -2.39 4.90
CA LEU A 135 -1.90 -2.04 5.61
C LEU A 135 -3.09 -2.42 4.74
N ILE A 136 -3.88 -3.39 5.18
CA ILE A 136 -5.03 -3.90 4.42
C ILE A 136 -6.31 -3.49 5.14
N ASN A 137 -7.12 -2.66 4.48
CA ASN A 137 -8.43 -2.22 4.95
C ASN A 137 -9.55 -3.06 4.32
N PHE A 138 -10.24 -3.84 5.14
CA PHE A 138 -11.51 -4.48 4.78
C PHE A 138 -12.65 -3.52 5.11
N SER A 139 -12.92 -2.57 4.21
CA SER A 139 -13.80 -1.41 4.48
C SER A 139 -15.22 -1.78 4.91
N VAL A 140 -15.77 -2.91 4.44
CA VAL A 140 -17.10 -3.39 4.85
C VAL A 140 -17.10 -3.96 6.27
N ARG A 141 -15.94 -4.39 6.77
CA ARG A 141 -15.77 -4.88 8.15
C ARG A 141 -15.32 -3.79 9.10
N SER A 142 -14.91 -2.61 8.57
CA SER A 142 -14.25 -1.55 9.35
C SER A 142 -13.02 -2.07 10.11
N GLU A 143 -12.28 -2.97 9.50
CA GLU A 143 -11.09 -3.60 10.07
C GLU A 143 -9.87 -3.32 9.19
N ILE A 144 -8.77 -2.91 9.85
CA ILE A 144 -7.48 -2.68 9.22
C ILE A 144 -6.47 -3.63 9.83
N TYR A 145 -5.70 -4.31 8.99
CA TYR A 145 -4.65 -5.22 9.43
C TYR A 145 -3.30 -4.77 8.89
N LEU A 146 -2.28 -4.81 9.75
CA LEU A 146 -0.89 -4.77 9.35
C LEU A 146 -0.44 -6.22 9.12
N ILE A 147 0.06 -6.52 7.93
CA ILE A 147 0.65 -7.82 7.61
C ILE A 147 2.07 -7.66 7.10
N ASP A 148 3.01 -8.41 7.68
CA ASP A 148 4.42 -8.41 7.26
C ASP A 148 4.55 -8.90 5.82
N CYS A 149 5.41 -8.21 5.04
CA CYS A 149 5.60 -8.54 3.63
C CYS A 149 6.20 -9.94 3.41
N THR A 150 7.07 -10.43 4.30
CA THR A 150 7.66 -11.77 4.18
C THR A 150 6.57 -12.82 4.31
N CYS A 151 5.70 -12.69 5.32
CA CYS A 151 4.56 -13.58 5.52
C CYS A 151 3.62 -13.58 4.32
N LEU A 152 3.26 -12.38 3.84
CA LEU A 152 2.35 -12.20 2.70
C LEU A 152 2.91 -12.81 1.41
N PHE A 153 4.18 -12.53 1.11
CA PHE A 153 4.81 -13.00 -0.12
C PHE A 153 5.01 -14.50 -0.12
N ASN A 154 5.42 -15.10 1.01
CA ASN A 154 5.52 -16.55 1.15
C ASN A 154 4.17 -17.25 0.92
N HIS A 155 3.08 -16.68 1.43
CA HIS A 155 1.73 -17.21 1.19
C HIS A 155 1.34 -17.14 -0.29
N ILE A 156 1.58 -16.02 -0.95
CA ILE A 156 1.28 -15.86 -2.38
C ILE A 156 2.08 -16.86 -3.23
N GLU A 157 3.35 -17.07 -2.92
CA GLU A 157 4.24 -17.97 -3.64
C GLU A 157 3.87 -19.45 -3.43
N SER A 158 3.48 -19.84 -2.21
CA SER A 158 3.16 -21.23 -1.87
C SER A 158 1.78 -21.67 -2.37
N THR A 159 0.79 -20.77 -2.39
CA THR A 159 -0.62 -21.15 -2.65
C THR A 159 -1.07 -20.91 -4.09
N GLN A 160 -0.32 -20.13 -4.89
CA GLN A 160 -0.71 -19.69 -6.24
C GLN A 160 -2.15 -19.13 -6.29
N CYS A 161 -2.61 -18.55 -5.20
CA CYS A 161 -3.97 -18.06 -5.04
C CYS A 161 -4.29 -16.88 -5.99
N LYS A 162 -5.57 -16.65 -6.28
CA LYS A 162 -6.05 -15.48 -7.05
C LYS A 162 -6.39 -14.28 -6.18
N SER A 163 -6.51 -14.51 -4.89
CA SER A 163 -6.82 -13.50 -3.88
C SER A 163 -6.30 -13.95 -2.53
N ILE A 164 -5.99 -13.00 -1.67
CA ILE A 164 -5.62 -13.24 -0.28
C ILE A 164 -6.90 -13.30 0.54
N SER A 165 -7.16 -14.40 1.23
CA SER A 165 -8.38 -14.55 2.03
C SER A 165 -8.33 -13.64 3.27
N TYR A 166 -9.51 -13.18 3.70
CA TYR A 166 -9.66 -12.46 4.96
C TYR A 166 -9.15 -13.28 6.15
N ASP A 167 -9.47 -14.57 6.20
CA ASP A 167 -9.06 -15.47 7.28
C ASP A 167 -7.54 -15.58 7.38
N PHE A 168 -6.83 -15.64 6.24
CA PHE A 168 -5.36 -15.60 6.23
C PHE A 168 -4.84 -14.29 6.82
N VAL A 169 -5.39 -13.14 6.38
CA VAL A 169 -4.97 -11.82 6.89
C VAL A 169 -5.28 -11.68 8.38
N LYS A 170 -6.43 -12.16 8.84
CA LYS A 170 -6.82 -12.13 10.24
C LYS A 170 -5.94 -12.99 11.13
N THR A 171 -5.52 -14.17 10.64
CA THR A 171 -4.70 -15.12 11.40
C THR A 171 -3.23 -14.71 11.45
N ASN A 172 -2.70 -14.14 10.36
CA ASN A 172 -1.26 -13.85 10.21
C ASN A 172 -0.92 -12.37 10.27
N GLY A 173 -1.91 -11.50 10.24
CA GLY A 173 -1.75 -10.06 10.39
C GLY A 173 -2.12 -9.60 11.80
N HIS A 174 -1.86 -8.35 12.08
CA HIS A 174 -2.14 -7.70 13.35
C HIS A 174 -3.24 -6.66 13.15
N LEU A 175 -4.31 -6.77 13.93
CA LEU A 175 -5.40 -5.79 13.90
C LEU A 175 -4.89 -4.42 14.34
N VAL A 176 -5.14 -3.40 13.54
CA VAL A 176 -4.78 -2.03 13.85
C VAL A 176 -5.95 -1.32 14.50
N ASN A 177 -5.72 -0.74 15.67
CA ASN A 177 -6.74 0.00 16.38
C ASN A 177 -7.09 1.31 15.66
N LEU A 178 -8.39 1.55 15.51
CA LEU A 178 -8.90 2.84 15.07
C LEU A 178 -9.20 3.68 16.30
N LYS A 179 -8.64 4.90 16.34
CA LYS A 179 -8.78 5.85 17.45
C LYS A 179 -9.28 7.18 16.93
N TYR A 180 -9.60 8.09 17.82
CA TYR A 180 -9.86 9.46 17.44
C TYR A 180 -8.57 10.16 16.99
N VAL A 181 -7.48 9.96 17.76
CA VAL A 181 -6.13 10.47 17.47
C VAL A 181 -5.10 9.47 18.01
N PRO A 182 -4.16 8.97 17.22
CA PRO A 182 -4.15 9.02 15.76
C PRO A 182 -5.29 8.19 15.16
N ARG A 183 -5.76 8.54 13.97
CA ARG A 183 -6.91 7.86 13.37
C ARG A 183 -6.68 6.38 13.13
N ILE A 184 -5.50 6.02 12.63
CA ILE A 184 -5.05 4.64 12.40
C ILE A 184 -3.78 4.44 13.20
N ASP A 185 -3.86 3.69 14.32
CA ASP A 185 -2.74 3.53 15.26
C ASP A 185 -1.83 2.34 14.89
N TYR A 186 -1.34 2.35 13.66
CA TYR A 186 -0.46 1.29 13.16
C TYR A 186 0.96 1.33 13.77
N LEU A 187 1.39 2.46 14.32
CA LEU A 187 2.72 2.59 14.93
C LEU A 187 2.85 1.73 16.19
N GLU A 188 1.78 1.55 16.97
CA GLU A 188 1.78 0.62 18.13
C GLU A 188 1.97 -0.83 17.66
N VAL A 189 1.35 -1.20 16.55
CA VAL A 189 1.54 -2.53 15.96
C VAL A 189 2.98 -2.72 15.51
N ILE A 190 3.57 -1.72 14.85
CA ILE A 190 4.99 -1.75 14.43
C ILE A 190 5.91 -1.95 15.65
N LYS A 191 5.67 -1.26 16.77
CA LYS A 191 6.46 -1.42 18.00
C LYS A 191 6.41 -2.87 18.51
N THR A 192 5.23 -3.47 18.50
CA THR A 192 5.04 -4.83 19.00
C THR A 192 5.65 -5.91 18.11
N VAL A 193 5.60 -5.68 16.77
CA VAL A 193 6.00 -6.71 15.79
C VAL A 193 7.49 -6.67 15.46
N TYR A 194 8.10 -5.48 15.46
CA TYR A 194 9.46 -5.30 14.93
C TYR A 194 10.49 -4.78 15.95
N PHE A 195 10.06 -4.42 17.18
CA PHE A 195 10.91 -3.87 18.23
C PHE A 195 10.68 -4.52 19.59
#